data_607dfec4d7734564704ca4d3dd4d8129
#
_entry.id   607dfec4d7734564704ca4d3dd4d8129
#
_cell.length_a   1.000
_cell.length_b   1.000
_cell.length_c   1.000
_cell.angle_alpha   90.00
_cell.angle_beta   90.00
_cell.angle_gamma   90.00
#
_symmetry.space_group_name_H-M   'P 1'
#
loop_
_entity.id
_entity.type
_entity.pdbx_description
1 polymer ?
#
loop_
_entity_poly.entity_id
_entity_poly.type
_entity_poly.pdbx_seq_one_letter_code
_entity_poly.pdbx_strand_id
1 'polypeptide(L)'
;GQAPGIRAQESGLYWNDPSGDNLRDWMGVSREEFYESGMFAIVPMDFYFPGHGKSGDLPPRKGFADKWHEKVLALAPDIQLTILVGNYAQRYYLHQKSSAKLRDTVKHYKDYLPEFFPLVHPSPRNNIWQAKNPWFMEEVVPDLKNLVKDILIK
;
A
#
# COMPACT_ATOMS: atom_id res chain seq x y z
N GLY A 1 -3.85 0.82 -0.73
CA GLY A 1 -4.23 -0.07 0.40
C GLY A 1 -5.68 -0.52 0.30
N GLN A 2 -6.15 -1.23 1.32
CA GLN A 2 -7.49 -1.83 1.33
C GLN A 2 -8.59 -0.79 1.49
N ALA A 3 -8.61 -0.11 2.62
CA ALA A 3 -9.56 0.93 3.00
C ALA A 3 -9.02 1.64 4.25
N PRO A 4 -9.49 2.86 4.56
CA PRO A 4 -9.14 3.49 5.82
C PRO A 4 -9.70 2.67 6.99
N GLY A 5 -8.92 2.54 8.06
CA GLY A 5 -9.42 2.06 9.34
C GLY A 5 -10.26 3.15 10.03
N ILE A 6 -10.96 2.79 11.10
CA ILE A 6 -11.84 3.74 11.81
C ILE A 6 -11.07 4.98 12.29
N ARG A 7 -9.84 4.82 12.80
CA ARG A 7 -9.01 5.94 13.26
C ARG A 7 -8.64 6.89 12.12
N ALA A 8 -8.30 6.34 10.94
CA ALA A 8 -8.00 7.15 9.76
C ALA A 8 -9.24 7.91 9.29
N GLN A 9 -10.40 7.28 9.29
CA GLN A 9 -11.66 7.94 8.92
C GLN A 9 -12.05 9.05 9.89
N GLU A 10 -11.94 8.80 11.19
CA GLU A 10 -12.24 9.80 12.22
C GLU A 10 -11.29 11.00 12.20
N SER A 11 -10.01 10.77 11.97
CA SER A 11 -9.01 11.84 11.87
C SER A 11 -9.01 12.55 10.51
N GLY A 12 -9.63 11.97 9.48
CA GLY A 12 -9.56 12.44 8.11
C GLY A 12 -8.19 12.29 7.46
N LEU A 13 -7.30 11.51 8.07
CA LEU A 13 -5.92 11.35 7.62
C LEU A 13 -5.57 9.88 7.43
N TYR A 14 -5.42 9.44 6.19
CA TYR A 14 -5.05 8.07 5.85
C TYR A 14 -3.68 7.69 6.38
N TRP A 15 -3.52 6.46 6.85
CA TRP A 15 -2.27 5.94 7.42
C TRP A 15 -1.82 6.68 8.69
N ASN A 16 -2.74 7.29 9.43
CA ASN A 16 -2.47 7.94 10.70
C ASN A 16 -2.64 6.94 11.87
N ASP A 17 -1.84 5.89 11.85
CA ASP A 17 -1.85 4.77 12.79
C ASP A 17 -0.48 4.06 12.81
N PRO A 18 -0.27 3.03 13.68
CA PRO A 18 0.99 2.28 13.71
C PRO A 18 1.35 1.59 12.40
N SER A 19 0.37 1.17 11.60
CA SER A 19 0.62 0.63 10.25
C SER A 19 1.20 1.68 9.33
N GLY A 20 0.70 2.91 9.40
CA GLY A 20 1.23 4.05 8.65
C GLY A 20 2.66 4.41 9.06
N ASP A 21 2.99 4.31 10.35
CA ASP A 21 4.36 4.52 10.83
C ASP A 21 5.32 3.50 10.19
N ASN A 22 4.94 2.23 10.16
CA ASN A 22 5.71 1.19 9.48
C ASN A 22 5.83 1.44 7.98
N LEU A 23 4.74 1.82 7.32
CA LEU A 23 4.77 2.10 5.88
C LEU A 23 5.76 3.22 5.55
N ARG A 24 5.73 4.33 6.29
CA ARG A 24 6.69 5.42 6.11
C ARG A 24 8.13 4.99 6.37
N ASP A 25 8.35 4.18 7.41
CA ASP A 25 9.68 3.62 7.67
C ASP A 25 10.16 2.73 6.52
N TRP A 26 9.31 1.85 5.98
CA TRP A 26 9.66 1.01 4.83
C TRP A 26 9.93 1.82 3.56
N MET A 27 9.25 2.93 3.39
CA MET A 27 9.49 3.87 2.28
C MET A 27 10.69 4.79 2.51
N GLY A 28 11.18 4.87 3.74
CA GLY A 28 12.28 5.74 4.12
C GLY A 28 11.92 7.23 4.12
N VAL A 29 10.67 7.56 4.43
CA VAL A 29 10.16 8.93 4.44
C VAL A 29 9.66 9.34 5.82
N SER A 30 9.77 10.63 6.14
CA SER A 30 9.20 11.20 7.34
C SER A 30 7.69 11.38 7.22
N ARG A 31 7.02 11.60 8.35
CA ARG A 31 5.60 11.95 8.38
C ARG A 31 5.32 13.24 7.59
N GLU A 32 6.17 14.23 7.74
CA GLU A 32 6.07 15.52 7.04
C GLU A 32 6.21 15.34 5.52
N GLU A 33 7.24 14.61 5.08
CA GLU A 33 7.42 14.29 3.66
C GLU A 33 6.21 13.57 3.09
N PHE A 34 5.66 12.60 3.82
CA PHE A 34 4.54 11.79 3.37
C PHE A 34 3.25 12.60 3.17
N TYR A 35 2.94 13.52 4.08
CA TYR A 35 1.67 14.27 4.04
C TYR A 35 1.79 15.67 3.41
N GLU A 36 2.94 16.30 3.47
CA GLU A 36 3.07 17.73 3.16
C GLU A 36 3.87 18.01 1.88
N SER A 37 4.66 17.06 1.40
CA SER A 37 5.51 17.28 0.20
C SER A 37 4.72 17.42 -1.11
N GLY A 38 3.48 16.93 -1.17
CA GLY A 38 2.71 16.84 -2.40
C GLY A 38 3.18 15.73 -3.36
N MET A 39 4.16 14.92 -2.93
CA MET A 39 4.75 13.84 -3.76
C MET A 39 4.01 12.52 -3.63
N PHE A 40 3.06 12.39 -2.71
CA PHE A 40 2.35 11.14 -2.43
C PHE A 40 0.86 11.29 -2.66
N ALA A 41 0.30 10.41 -3.48
CA ALA A 41 -1.13 10.23 -3.61
C ALA A 41 -1.57 8.97 -2.85
N ILE A 42 -2.52 9.10 -1.94
CA ILE A 42 -3.04 7.99 -1.14
C ILE A 42 -4.42 7.62 -1.67
N VAL A 43 -4.50 6.46 -2.32
CA VAL A 43 -5.73 6.01 -3.00
C VAL A 43 -6.07 4.58 -2.54
N PRO A 44 -6.80 4.42 -1.41
CA PRO A 44 -7.23 3.09 -0.97
C PRO A 44 -8.28 2.50 -1.91
N MET A 45 -8.43 1.18 -1.90
CA MET A 45 -9.39 0.46 -2.74
C MET A 45 -10.85 0.87 -2.45
N ASP A 46 -11.16 1.22 -1.20
CA ASP A 46 -12.39 1.92 -0.79
C ASP A 46 -12.00 3.18 0.00
N PHE A 47 -12.66 4.30 -0.27
CA PHE A 47 -12.31 5.59 0.35
C PHE A 47 -12.90 5.76 1.75
N TYR A 48 -13.76 4.87 2.17
CA TYR A 48 -14.42 4.93 3.46
C TYR A 48 -14.18 3.65 4.26
N PHE A 49 -14.26 3.77 5.59
CA PHE A 49 -14.20 2.62 6.48
C PHE A 49 -15.40 1.71 6.23
N PRO A 50 -15.17 0.45 5.81
CA PRO A 50 -16.28 -0.44 5.41
C PRO A 50 -17.00 -1.12 6.58
N GLY A 51 -16.49 -0.97 7.79
CA GLY A 51 -17.03 -1.61 8.99
C GLY A 51 -16.15 -2.74 9.51
N HIS A 52 -16.50 -3.24 10.71
CA HIS A 52 -15.83 -4.38 11.33
C HIS A 52 -16.50 -5.69 10.93
N GLY A 53 -15.68 -6.70 10.62
CA GLY A 53 -16.08 -8.09 10.41
C GLY A 53 -15.77 -8.95 11.63
N LYS A 54 -15.91 -10.27 11.47
CA LYS A 54 -15.63 -11.25 12.54
C LYS A 54 -14.14 -11.32 12.91
N SER A 55 -13.25 -11.01 11.98
CA SER A 55 -11.80 -11.12 12.15
C SER A 55 -11.06 -9.96 11.49
N GLY A 56 -11.43 -8.73 11.82
CA GLY A 56 -10.86 -7.51 11.25
C GLY A 56 -11.87 -6.70 10.46
N ASP A 57 -11.39 -5.72 9.73
CA ASP A 57 -12.25 -4.85 8.93
C ASP A 57 -12.86 -5.60 7.74
N LEU A 58 -14.05 -5.19 7.35
CA LEU A 58 -14.69 -5.70 6.15
C LEU A 58 -13.88 -5.36 4.89
N PRO A 59 -14.01 -6.17 3.82
CA PRO A 59 -13.34 -5.89 2.56
C PRO A 59 -13.85 -4.59 1.93
N PRO A 60 -13.07 -3.99 1.00
CA PRO A 60 -13.54 -2.88 0.18
C PRO A 60 -14.85 -3.24 -0.52
N ARG A 61 -15.72 -2.27 -0.68
CA ARG A 61 -17.00 -2.47 -1.38
C ARG A 61 -16.73 -2.92 -2.83
N LYS A 62 -17.48 -3.93 -3.26
CA LYS A 62 -17.37 -4.46 -4.61
C LYS A 62 -17.68 -3.38 -5.66
N GLY A 63 -16.83 -3.27 -6.68
CA GLY A 63 -17.01 -2.32 -7.77
C GLY A 63 -16.64 -0.87 -7.44
N PHE A 64 -16.25 -0.58 -6.19
CA PHE A 64 -15.87 0.78 -5.80
C PHE A 64 -14.64 1.28 -6.58
N ALA A 65 -13.57 0.48 -6.61
CA ALA A 65 -12.35 0.83 -7.34
C ALA A 65 -12.63 0.98 -8.85
N ASP A 66 -13.40 0.09 -9.45
CA ASP A 66 -13.78 0.17 -10.87
C ASP A 66 -14.48 1.49 -11.21
N LYS A 67 -15.27 2.01 -10.29
CA LYS A 67 -16.01 3.26 -10.48
C LYS A 67 -15.13 4.50 -10.31
N TRP A 68 -14.16 4.47 -9.38
CA TRP A 68 -13.52 5.70 -8.91
C TRP A 68 -12.02 5.79 -9.19
N HIS A 69 -11.28 4.67 -9.21
CA HIS A 69 -9.82 4.72 -9.25
C HIS A 69 -9.28 5.36 -10.52
N GLU A 70 -9.79 5.00 -11.69
CA GLU A 70 -9.35 5.59 -12.95
C GLU A 70 -9.54 7.12 -12.96
N LYS A 71 -10.68 7.59 -12.47
CA LYS A 71 -11.01 9.02 -12.40
C LYS A 71 -10.07 9.78 -11.45
N VAL A 72 -9.76 9.20 -10.31
CA VAL A 72 -8.86 9.81 -9.32
C VAL A 72 -7.42 9.82 -9.82
N LEU A 73 -6.95 8.71 -10.38
CA LEU A 73 -5.59 8.60 -10.92
C LEU A 73 -5.35 9.51 -12.12
N ALA A 74 -6.39 9.80 -12.91
CA ALA A 74 -6.31 10.78 -14.01
C ALA A 74 -5.96 12.20 -13.53
N LEU A 75 -6.19 12.52 -12.25
CA LEU A 75 -5.80 13.79 -11.64
C LEU A 75 -4.31 13.85 -11.24
N ALA A 76 -3.62 12.75 -11.30
CA ALA A 76 -2.20 12.63 -10.95
C ALA A 76 -1.43 11.89 -12.06
N PRO A 77 -1.27 12.50 -13.24
CA PRO A 77 -0.69 11.83 -14.42
C PRO A 77 0.81 11.55 -14.29
N ASP A 78 1.49 12.19 -13.35
CA ASP A 78 2.95 12.10 -13.19
C ASP A 78 3.39 11.04 -12.17
N ILE A 79 2.50 10.12 -11.81
CA ILE A 79 2.85 9.01 -10.90
C ILE A 79 3.93 8.15 -11.55
N GLN A 80 5.07 8.01 -10.86
CA GLN A 80 6.21 7.22 -11.32
C GLN A 80 6.23 5.80 -10.75
N LEU A 81 5.67 5.61 -9.56
CA LEU A 81 5.61 4.31 -8.89
C LEU A 81 4.31 4.17 -8.13
N THR A 82 3.63 3.06 -8.29
CA THR A 82 2.43 2.71 -7.52
C THR A 82 2.74 1.59 -6.54
N ILE A 83 2.66 1.88 -5.25
CA ILE A 83 2.86 0.88 -4.19
C ILE A 83 1.52 0.21 -3.89
N LEU A 84 1.48 -1.11 -4.08
CA LEU A 84 0.28 -1.92 -3.90
C LEU A 84 0.32 -2.63 -2.54
N VAL A 85 -0.35 -2.07 -1.55
CA VAL A 85 -0.33 -2.55 -0.17
C VAL A 85 -1.45 -3.56 0.06
N GLY A 86 -1.08 -4.83 0.21
CA GLY A 86 -2.00 -5.91 0.52
C GLY A 86 -2.69 -6.54 -0.69
N ASN A 87 -3.47 -7.58 -0.42
CA ASN A 87 -4.07 -8.44 -1.44
C ASN A 87 -5.05 -7.74 -2.38
N TYR A 88 -5.91 -6.89 -1.84
CA TYR A 88 -6.97 -6.27 -2.65
C TYR A 88 -6.39 -5.36 -3.72
N ALA A 89 -5.43 -4.50 -3.37
CA ALA A 89 -4.76 -3.65 -4.34
C ALA A 89 -3.98 -4.46 -5.38
N GLN A 90 -3.27 -5.49 -4.96
CA GLN A 90 -2.49 -6.34 -5.86
C GLN A 90 -3.39 -7.12 -6.84
N ARG A 91 -4.46 -7.73 -6.37
CA ARG A 91 -5.39 -8.45 -7.24
C ARG A 91 -6.02 -7.54 -8.29
N TYR A 92 -6.41 -6.36 -7.89
CA TYR A 92 -7.02 -5.38 -8.78
C TYR A 92 -6.04 -4.88 -9.85
N TYR A 93 -4.92 -4.31 -9.44
CA TYR A 93 -3.97 -3.67 -10.36
C TYR A 93 -3.11 -4.65 -11.15
N LEU A 94 -2.79 -5.80 -10.59
CA LEU A 94 -2.01 -6.84 -11.29
C LEU A 94 -2.90 -7.88 -11.99
N HIS A 95 -4.21 -7.70 -11.97
CA HIS A 95 -5.18 -8.61 -12.58
C HIS A 95 -4.99 -10.07 -12.17
N GLN A 96 -4.69 -10.28 -10.88
CA GLN A 96 -4.38 -11.61 -10.36
C GLN A 96 -5.64 -12.44 -10.11
N LYS A 97 -5.49 -13.75 -10.30
CA LYS A 97 -6.50 -14.73 -9.87
C LYS A 97 -6.59 -14.76 -8.35
N SER A 98 -7.75 -15.18 -7.82
CA SER A 98 -7.96 -15.34 -6.36
C SER A 98 -7.00 -16.35 -5.71
N SER A 99 -6.42 -17.27 -6.48
CA SER A 99 -5.42 -18.24 -6.03
C SER A 99 -4.00 -17.66 -5.86
N ALA A 100 -3.73 -16.45 -6.35
CA ALA A 100 -2.42 -15.82 -6.21
C ALA A 100 -2.10 -15.57 -4.73
N LYS A 101 -0.89 -15.93 -4.33
CA LYS A 101 -0.44 -15.78 -2.94
C LYS A 101 0.32 -14.47 -2.77
N LEU A 102 -0.09 -13.67 -1.81
CA LEU A 102 0.56 -12.39 -1.46
C LEU A 102 2.07 -12.53 -1.27
N ARG A 103 2.50 -13.57 -0.55
CA ARG A 103 3.92 -13.84 -0.30
C ARG A 103 4.72 -13.96 -1.58
N ASP A 104 4.20 -14.71 -2.54
CA ASP A 104 4.91 -14.97 -3.80
C ASP A 104 4.94 -13.72 -4.67
N THR A 105 3.86 -12.96 -4.72
CA THR A 105 3.81 -11.68 -5.43
C THR A 105 4.83 -10.69 -4.86
N VAL A 106 4.89 -10.54 -3.55
CA VAL A 106 5.84 -9.64 -2.88
C VAL A 106 7.28 -10.12 -3.07
N LYS A 107 7.52 -11.43 -3.01
CA LYS A 107 8.86 -12.00 -3.25
C LYS A 107 9.38 -11.72 -4.65
N HIS A 108 8.49 -11.70 -5.63
CA HIS A 108 8.82 -11.42 -7.03
C HIS A 108 8.50 -9.97 -7.45
N TYR A 109 8.60 -9.02 -6.53
CA TYR A 109 8.25 -7.61 -6.77
C TYR A 109 8.95 -7.00 -7.99
N LYS A 110 10.16 -7.44 -8.30
CA LYS A 110 10.93 -6.95 -9.46
C LYS A 110 10.25 -7.19 -10.80
N ASP A 111 9.39 -8.20 -10.90
CA ASP A 111 8.66 -8.51 -12.12
C ASP A 111 7.59 -7.46 -12.46
N TYR A 112 7.23 -6.61 -11.49
CA TYR A 112 6.20 -5.58 -11.63
C TYR A 112 6.77 -4.16 -11.78
N LEU A 113 8.07 -4.00 -11.60
CA LEU A 113 8.74 -2.72 -11.78
C LEU A 113 8.86 -2.35 -13.27
N PRO A 114 8.93 -1.05 -13.60
CA PRO A 114 8.97 0.11 -12.69
C PRO A 114 7.60 0.63 -12.25
N GLU A 115 6.51 0.07 -12.73
CA GLU A 115 5.17 0.63 -12.55
C GLU A 115 4.59 0.34 -11.16
N PHE A 116 4.72 -0.91 -10.70
CA PHE A 116 4.12 -1.37 -9.46
C PHE A 116 5.15 -1.94 -8.49
N PHE A 117 4.93 -1.69 -7.21
CA PHE A 117 5.69 -2.29 -6.11
C PHE A 117 4.73 -2.95 -5.12
N PRO A 118 4.55 -4.28 -5.18
CA PRO A 118 3.69 -4.97 -4.25
C PRO A 118 4.31 -5.10 -2.86
N LEU A 119 3.53 -4.78 -1.82
CA LEU A 119 3.91 -4.89 -0.41
C LEU A 119 2.90 -5.71 0.39
N VAL A 120 3.36 -6.33 1.46
CA VAL A 120 2.48 -6.82 2.52
C VAL A 120 1.88 -5.65 3.30
N HIS A 121 0.76 -5.88 3.98
CA HIS A 121 0.18 -4.86 4.85
C HIS A 121 1.16 -4.53 6.00
N PRO A 122 1.44 -3.26 6.28
CA PRO A 122 2.43 -2.84 7.28
C PRO A 122 1.93 -2.91 8.72
N SER A 123 0.93 -3.72 9.00
CA SER A 123 0.42 -3.93 10.35
C SER A 123 1.50 -4.48 11.28
N PRO A 124 1.62 -3.96 12.52
CA PRO A 124 2.48 -4.57 13.54
C PRO A 124 2.19 -6.04 13.81
N ARG A 125 0.98 -6.53 13.51
CA ARG A 125 0.60 -7.95 13.62
C ARG A 125 1.36 -8.85 12.64
N ASN A 126 1.97 -8.30 11.59
CA ASN A 126 2.74 -9.05 10.61
C ASN A 126 4.20 -9.33 11.04
N ASN A 127 4.58 -9.02 12.26
CA ASN A 127 5.93 -9.30 12.77
C ASN A 127 6.29 -10.78 12.71
N ILE A 128 5.34 -11.68 13.00
CA ILE A 128 5.55 -13.14 12.90
C ILE A 128 5.79 -13.55 11.44
N TRP A 129 5.04 -12.98 10.52
CA TRP A 129 5.23 -13.23 9.09
C TRP A 129 6.61 -12.75 8.63
N GLN A 130 7.04 -11.56 9.05
CA GLN A 130 8.35 -11.01 8.73
C GLN A 130 9.48 -11.89 9.27
N ALA A 131 9.36 -12.38 10.50
CA ALA A 131 10.34 -13.30 11.09
C ALA A 131 10.49 -14.61 10.28
N LYS A 132 9.40 -15.09 9.68
CA LYS A 132 9.41 -16.27 8.79
C LYS A 132 9.85 -15.96 7.36
N ASN A 133 9.95 -14.70 6.99
CA ASN A 133 10.32 -14.25 5.65
C ASN A 133 11.38 -13.14 5.73
N PRO A 134 12.59 -13.43 6.23
CA PRO A 134 13.63 -12.42 6.48
C PRO A 134 14.03 -11.66 5.22
N TRP A 135 13.92 -12.27 4.05
CA TRP A 135 14.18 -11.63 2.75
C TRP A 135 13.36 -10.35 2.55
N PHE A 136 12.21 -10.20 3.22
CA PHE A 136 11.39 -9.01 3.10
C PHE A 136 12.11 -7.76 3.63
N MET A 137 12.62 -7.83 4.85
CA MET A 137 13.37 -6.72 5.46
C MET A 137 14.80 -6.59 4.94
N GLU A 138 15.39 -7.66 4.40
CA GLU A 138 16.77 -7.68 3.91
C GLU A 138 16.90 -7.23 2.45
N GLU A 139 15.88 -7.48 1.62
CA GLU A 139 15.91 -7.19 0.19
C GLU A 139 14.80 -6.21 -0.25
N VAL A 140 13.54 -6.52 0.06
CA VAL A 140 12.39 -5.77 -0.46
C VAL A 140 12.35 -4.35 0.09
N VAL A 141 12.47 -4.20 1.40
CA VAL A 141 12.40 -2.89 2.06
C VAL A 141 13.57 -1.97 1.65
N PRO A 142 14.83 -2.41 1.62
CA PRO A 142 15.92 -1.59 1.14
C PRO A 142 15.75 -1.13 -0.31
N ASP A 143 15.28 -2.01 -1.20
CA ASP A 143 15.03 -1.64 -2.59
C ASP A 143 13.89 -0.61 -2.71
N LEU A 144 12.83 -0.76 -1.92
CA LEU A 144 11.76 0.23 -1.88
C LEU A 144 12.27 1.60 -1.42
N LYS A 145 13.06 1.64 -0.34
CA LYS A 145 13.67 2.90 0.15
C LYS A 145 14.50 3.59 -0.92
N ASN A 146 15.31 2.83 -1.64
CA ASN A 146 16.14 3.37 -2.71
C ASN A 146 15.29 3.94 -3.86
N LEU A 147 14.28 3.20 -4.32
CA LEU A 147 13.38 3.64 -5.39
C LEU A 147 12.62 4.92 -5.00
N VAL A 148 12.06 4.96 -3.80
CA VAL A 148 11.34 6.15 -3.30
C VAL A 148 12.30 7.34 -3.21
N LYS A 149 13.50 7.15 -2.66
CA LYS A 149 14.52 8.19 -2.59
C LYS A 149 14.87 8.73 -3.98
N ASP A 150 15.10 7.86 -4.96
CA ASP A 150 15.45 8.26 -6.32
C ASP A 150 14.34 9.06 -7.00
N ILE A 151 13.08 8.75 -6.70
CA ILE A 151 11.94 9.51 -7.21
C ILE A 151 11.84 10.88 -6.56
N LEU A 152 12.04 10.96 -5.23
CA LEU A 152 11.89 12.22 -4.48
C LEU A 152 12.98 13.25 -4.78
N ILE A 153 14.16 12.82 -5.23
CA ILE A 153 15.28 13.75 -5.55
C ILE A 153 15.27 14.22 -7.01
N LYS A 154 14.38 13.69 -7.85
CA LYS A 154 14.21 14.16 -9.23
C LYS A 154 13.36 15.42 -9.29
#